data_bcca9ae0bd5c667930026ebfb1836a68
#
_entry.id   bcca9ae0bd5c667930026ebfb1836a68
#
_cell.length_a   1.000
_cell.length_b   1.000
_cell.length_c   1.000
_cell.angle_alpha   90.00
_cell.angle_beta   90.00
_cell.angle_gamma   90.00
#
_symmetry.space_group_name_H-M   'P 1'
#
loop_
_entity.id
_entity.type
_entity.pdbx_description
1 polymer ?
#
loop_
_entity_poly.entity_id
_entity_poly.type
_entity_poly.pdbx_seq_one_letter_code
_entity_poly.pdbx_strand_id
1 'polypeptide(L)'
;LKPHLDKMPNVKKFLKNNKGAEKYVTDGTKIAMLPSDRGKGYEVSGTHMFINKTWLDKLGLQTPTTWDELENVLKAFKSDDPNGNGKADEIPMNIRSVGFGLWSPLTLMNSEGVVTSFMGGGASEQGYYVDNGKVKSYYTSDALKDVVSYLHELMAQGLIPKDVLTRDDSQYTAQTVSDGKTARTGVSFGWSNYAEYGNALGDQYVTLPPLKKDA
;
A
#
# COMPACT_ATOMS: atom_id res chain seq x y z
N LEU A 1 -15.78 -1.33 32.21
CA LEU A 1 -16.79 -0.35 31.78
C LEU A 1 -18.23 -0.87 31.91
N LYS A 2 -18.47 -2.20 31.94
CA LYS A 2 -19.82 -2.81 31.92
C LYS A 2 -20.79 -2.17 32.97
N PRO A 3 -20.43 -1.93 34.21
CA PRO A 3 -21.34 -1.28 35.21
C PRO A 3 -21.69 0.19 34.90
N HIS A 4 -20.99 0.81 33.95
CA HIS A 4 -21.15 2.21 33.59
C HIS A 4 -21.80 2.44 32.23
N LEU A 5 -22.17 1.37 31.51
CA LEU A 5 -22.73 1.48 30.14
C LEU A 5 -24.01 2.31 30.09
N ASP A 6 -24.80 2.32 31.15
CA ASP A 6 -26.02 3.14 31.21
C ASP A 6 -25.75 4.63 31.19
N LYS A 7 -24.55 5.03 31.64
CA LYS A 7 -24.06 6.42 31.58
C LYS A 7 -23.35 6.72 30.24
N MET A 8 -23.23 5.73 29.35
CA MET A 8 -22.49 5.79 28.09
C MET A 8 -23.36 5.32 26.90
N PRO A 9 -24.45 6.04 26.58
CA PRO A 9 -25.47 5.57 25.64
C PRO A 9 -24.90 5.31 24.22
N ASN A 10 -23.96 6.10 23.77
CA ASN A 10 -23.34 5.92 22.45
C ASN A 10 -22.46 4.66 22.39
N VAL A 11 -21.69 4.37 23.45
CA VAL A 11 -20.90 3.13 23.55
C VAL A 11 -21.82 1.91 23.62
N LYS A 12 -22.87 1.98 24.42
CA LYS A 12 -23.89 0.92 24.53
C LYS A 12 -24.53 0.63 23.17
N LYS A 13 -24.91 1.67 22.43
CA LYS A 13 -25.47 1.58 21.06
C LYS A 13 -24.46 0.98 20.08
N PHE A 14 -23.20 1.45 20.11
CA PHE A 14 -22.15 0.94 19.26
C PHE A 14 -21.92 -0.57 19.48
N LEU A 15 -21.71 -1.01 20.71
CA LEU A 15 -21.50 -2.43 21.04
C LEU A 15 -22.71 -3.31 20.68
N LYS A 16 -23.92 -2.80 20.85
CA LYS A 16 -25.14 -3.52 20.42
C LYS A 16 -25.17 -3.78 18.92
N ASN A 17 -24.73 -2.80 18.14
CA ASN A 17 -24.75 -2.87 16.67
C ASN A 17 -23.53 -3.59 16.07
N ASN A 18 -22.43 -3.71 16.84
CA ASN A 18 -21.16 -4.27 16.39
C ASN A 18 -20.72 -5.42 17.30
N LYS A 19 -21.33 -6.57 17.13
CA LYS A 19 -21.07 -7.75 17.98
C LYS A 19 -19.64 -8.28 17.91
N GLY A 20 -18.98 -8.10 16.77
CA GLY A 20 -17.55 -8.37 16.62
C GLY A 20 -16.71 -7.51 17.56
N ALA A 21 -16.93 -6.18 17.54
CA ALA A 21 -16.23 -5.25 18.43
C ALA A 21 -16.48 -5.57 19.90
N GLU A 22 -17.72 -5.91 20.28
CA GLU A 22 -18.04 -6.32 21.66
C GLU A 22 -17.17 -7.51 22.10
N LYS A 23 -17.01 -8.50 21.25
CA LYS A 23 -16.18 -9.68 21.51
C LYS A 23 -14.70 -9.30 21.76
N TYR A 24 -14.13 -8.39 20.97
CA TYR A 24 -12.73 -7.97 21.10
C TYR A 24 -12.46 -7.14 22.36
N VAL A 25 -13.42 -6.33 22.82
CA VAL A 25 -13.23 -5.47 24.01
C VAL A 25 -13.66 -6.14 25.30
N THR A 26 -14.19 -7.38 25.25
CA THR A 26 -14.68 -8.12 26.41
C THR A 26 -13.67 -9.18 26.84
N ASP A 27 -13.30 -9.11 28.13
CA ASP A 27 -12.51 -10.13 28.83
C ASP A 27 -13.38 -10.76 29.91
N GLY A 28 -13.81 -11.99 29.69
CA GLY A 28 -14.77 -12.69 30.55
C GLY A 28 -16.07 -11.89 30.71
N THR A 29 -16.33 -11.37 31.91
CA THR A 29 -17.53 -10.57 32.22
C THR A 29 -17.30 -9.06 32.13
N LYS A 30 -16.06 -8.61 31.83
CA LYS A 30 -15.67 -7.21 31.87
C LYS A 30 -15.50 -6.61 30.48
N ILE A 31 -15.95 -5.40 30.27
CA ILE A 31 -15.56 -4.59 29.11
C ILE A 31 -14.33 -3.79 29.53
N ALA A 32 -13.17 -4.18 28.99
CA ALA A 32 -11.86 -3.69 29.42
C ALA A 32 -11.44 -2.39 28.74
N MET A 33 -11.90 -2.14 27.51
CA MET A 33 -11.51 -0.98 26.71
C MET A 33 -12.68 -0.42 25.89
N LEU A 34 -12.51 0.77 25.35
CA LEU A 34 -13.41 1.36 24.37
C LEU A 34 -12.94 0.96 22.95
N PRO A 35 -13.86 0.50 22.10
CA PRO A 35 -13.53 0.23 20.70
C PRO A 35 -13.33 1.54 19.93
N SER A 36 -12.48 1.50 18.91
CA SER A 36 -12.36 2.54 17.91
C SER A 36 -12.95 2.06 16.59
N ASP A 37 -13.78 2.90 15.97
CA ASP A 37 -14.29 2.66 14.62
C ASP A 37 -13.74 3.76 13.71
N ARG A 38 -12.99 3.37 12.70
CA ARG A 38 -12.38 4.29 11.72
C ARG A 38 -13.24 4.46 10.46
N GLY A 39 -14.41 3.85 10.43
CA GLY A 39 -15.35 3.92 9.33
C GLY A 39 -15.00 3.00 8.15
N LYS A 40 -15.95 2.89 7.22
CA LYS A 40 -15.87 1.95 6.08
C LYS A 40 -14.66 2.18 5.16
N GLY A 41 -14.23 3.43 4.98
CA GLY A 41 -13.08 3.74 4.13
C GLY A 41 -11.78 3.10 4.63
N TYR A 42 -11.61 3.02 5.95
CA TYR A 42 -10.47 2.36 6.56
C TYR A 42 -10.52 0.83 6.42
N GLU A 43 -11.72 0.25 6.45
CA GLU A 43 -11.92 -1.19 6.33
C GLU A 43 -11.67 -1.70 4.90
N VAL A 44 -11.77 -0.82 3.89
CA VAL A 44 -11.66 -1.18 2.48
C VAL A 44 -10.22 -1.27 2.00
N SER A 45 -9.36 -0.32 2.37
CA SER A 45 -7.96 -0.32 1.96
C SER A 45 -7.08 0.48 2.91
N GLY A 46 -6.05 -0.17 3.45
CA GLY A 46 -4.98 0.46 4.22
C GLY A 46 -3.70 0.68 3.40
N THR A 47 -3.66 0.16 2.18
CA THR A 47 -2.52 0.28 1.27
C THR A 47 -3.01 0.79 -0.08
N HIS A 48 -2.39 1.86 -0.54
CA HIS A 48 -2.63 2.44 -1.85
C HIS A 48 -1.32 2.47 -2.62
N MET A 49 -1.39 2.24 -3.91
CA MET A 49 -0.31 2.54 -4.83
C MET A 49 -0.52 3.96 -5.35
N PHE A 50 0.51 4.80 -5.25
CA PHE A 50 0.49 6.18 -5.72
C PHE A 50 1.39 6.32 -6.93
N ILE A 51 0.99 7.17 -7.88
CA ILE A 51 1.77 7.51 -9.07
C ILE A 51 1.86 9.04 -9.20
N ASN A 52 3.02 9.54 -9.61
CA ASN A 52 3.22 10.95 -9.87
C ASN A 52 2.47 11.37 -11.15
N LYS A 53 1.31 11.98 -10.95
CA LYS A 53 0.45 12.44 -12.06
C LYS A 53 1.07 13.59 -12.84
N THR A 54 1.82 14.46 -12.16
CA THR A 54 2.52 15.58 -12.80
C THR A 54 3.56 15.06 -13.79
N TRP A 55 4.25 13.96 -13.46
CA TRP A 55 5.22 13.33 -14.37
C TRP A 55 4.52 12.67 -15.57
N LEU A 56 3.40 11.97 -15.34
CA LEU A 56 2.60 11.42 -16.43
C LEU A 56 2.18 12.50 -17.42
N ASP A 57 1.63 13.62 -16.91
CA ASP A 57 1.14 14.71 -17.73
C ASP A 57 2.29 15.38 -18.53
N LYS A 58 3.43 15.62 -17.87
CA LYS A 58 4.60 16.22 -18.51
C LYS A 58 5.15 15.36 -19.66
N LEU A 59 5.15 14.04 -19.50
CA LEU A 59 5.62 13.09 -20.51
C LEU A 59 4.53 12.68 -21.52
N GLY A 60 3.28 13.15 -21.35
CA GLY A 60 2.16 12.77 -22.22
C GLY A 60 1.74 11.31 -22.06
N LEU A 61 2.00 10.69 -20.90
CA LEU A 61 1.70 9.29 -20.63
C LEU A 61 0.31 9.13 -20.03
N GLN A 62 -0.34 8.02 -20.38
CA GLN A 62 -1.60 7.63 -19.74
C GLN A 62 -1.36 6.95 -18.39
N THR A 63 -2.35 7.01 -17.50
CA THR A 63 -2.33 6.24 -16.25
C THR A 63 -2.35 4.75 -16.58
N PRO A 64 -1.39 3.96 -16.11
CA PRO A 64 -1.29 2.54 -16.42
C PRO A 64 -2.45 1.76 -15.79
N THR A 65 -2.92 0.74 -16.49
CA THR A 65 -3.98 -0.18 -16.08
C THR A 65 -3.52 -1.63 -15.96
N THR A 66 -2.35 -1.94 -16.52
CA THR A 66 -1.73 -3.26 -16.49
C THR A 66 -0.29 -3.19 -15.95
N TRP A 67 0.29 -4.35 -15.63
CA TRP A 67 1.68 -4.44 -15.20
C TRP A 67 2.65 -3.99 -16.29
N ASP A 68 2.41 -4.38 -17.54
CA ASP A 68 3.25 -3.99 -18.69
C ASP A 68 3.19 -2.48 -18.93
N GLU A 69 2.00 -1.88 -18.85
CA GLU A 69 1.85 -0.43 -18.97
C GLU A 69 2.58 0.30 -17.83
N LEU A 70 2.50 -0.23 -16.60
CA LEU A 70 3.24 0.32 -15.47
C LEU A 70 4.74 0.25 -15.72
N GLU A 71 5.27 -0.89 -16.18
CA GLU A 71 6.69 -1.05 -16.48
C GLU A 71 7.16 -0.03 -17.53
N ASN A 72 6.36 0.19 -18.60
CA ASN A 72 6.67 1.19 -19.63
C ASN A 72 6.70 2.61 -19.06
N VAL A 73 5.76 2.97 -18.19
CA VAL A 73 5.73 4.25 -17.47
C VAL A 73 6.98 4.41 -16.58
N LEU A 74 7.36 3.36 -15.85
CA LEU A 74 8.55 3.39 -15.00
C LEU A 74 9.85 3.57 -15.81
N LYS A 75 9.94 2.97 -16.99
CA LYS A 75 11.07 3.18 -17.92
C LYS A 75 11.16 4.64 -18.36
N ALA A 76 10.04 5.25 -18.74
CA ALA A 76 10.00 6.66 -19.10
C ALA A 76 10.35 7.56 -17.92
N PHE A 77 9.86 7.27 -16.73
CA PHE A 77 10.23 8.01 -15.52
C PHE A 77 11.74 7.96 -15.24
N LYS A 78 12.40 6.85 -15.58
CA LYS A 78 13.85 6.71 -15.41
C LYS A 78 14.66 7.50 -16.42
N SER A 79 14.20 7.60 -17.68
CA SER A 79 15.00 8.09 -18.79
C SER A 79 14.78 9.56 -19.15
N ASP A 80 13.60 10.12 -18.85
CA ASP A 80 13.12 11.33 -19.51
C ASP A 80 13.10 12.58 -18.60
N ASP A 81 13.82 12.55 -17.46
CA ASP A 81 13.92 13.67 -16.50
C ASP A 81 12.56 14.34 -16.21
N PRO A 82 11.55 13.60 -15.72
CA PRO A 82 10.22 14.16 -15.52
C PRO A 82 10.19 15.24 -14.44
N ASN A 83 11.12 15.24 -13.47
CA ASN A 83 11.22 16.29 -12.47
C ASN A 83 11.86 17.58 -13.04
N GLY A 84 12.59 17.50 -14.16
CA GLY A 84 13.14 18.61 -14.91
C GLY A 84 14.34 19.29 -14.26
N ASN A 85 15.07 18.58 -13.41
CA ASN A 85 16.21 19.12 -12.70
C ASN A 85 17.55 18.92 -13.42
N GLY A 86 17.55 18.23 -14.57
CA GLY A 86 18.72 17.94 -15.41
C GLY A 86 19.64 16.88 -14.82
N LYS A 87 19.17 16.06 -13.89
CA LYS A 87 19.91 14.97 -13.26
C LYS A 87 19.16 13.66 -13.44
N ALA A 88 19.89 12.57 -13.61
CA ALA A 88 19.33 11.22 -13.61
C ALA A 88 19.20 10.72 -12.16
N ASP A 89 18.30 11.32 -11.38
CA ASP A 89 18.13 11.03 -9.96
C ASP A 89 16.70 10.58 -9.59
N GLU A 90 15.89 10.28 -10.61
CA GLU A 90 14.58 9.71 -10.44
C GLU A 90 14.63 8.30 -9.89
N ILE A 91 13.68 8.01 -9.00
CA ILE A 91 13.38 6.68 -8.49
C ILE A 91 12.04 6.26 -9.09
N PRO A 92 12.03 5.48 -10.18
CA PRO A 92 10.79 5.15 -10.87
C PRO A 92 9.74 4.52 -9.97
N MET A 93 10.12 3.49 -9.19
CA MET A 93 9.28 2.90 -8.15
C MET A 93 10.07 2.77 -6.85
N ASN A 94 9.63 3.46 -5.82
CA ASN A 94 10.20 3.35 -4.49
C ASN A 94 9.30 2.49 -3.60
N ILE A 95 9.84 1.41 -3.04
CA ILE A 95 9.09 0.51 -2.16
C ILE A 95 9.78 0.44 -0.80
N ARG A 96 8.99 0.42 0.27
CA ARG A 96 9.50 0.42 1.65
C ARG A 96 10.18 -0.89 1.99
N SER A 97 9.55 -1.99 1.64
CA SER A 97 10.07 -3.34 1.81
C SER A 97 9.34 -4.31 0.88
N VAL A 98 9.89 -5.51 0.71
CA VAL A 98 9.29 -6.61 -0.09
C VAL A 98 8.60 -7.63 0.83
N GLY A 99 8.39 -7.33 2.10
CA GLY A 99 7.72 -8.21 3.06
C GLY A 99 6.20 -8.20 2.95
N PHE A 100 5.55 -9.16 3.60
CA PHE A 100 4.12 -9.08 3.85
C PHE A 100 3.85 -8.02 4.92
N GLY A 101 2.84 -7.20 4.71
CA GLY A 101 2.48 -6.14 5.64
C GLY A 101 1.89 -4.92 4.93
N LEU A 102 1.68 -3.85 5.69
CA LEU A 102 1.19 -2.59 5.16
C LEU A 102 2.18 -2.01 4.14
N TRP A 103 1.63 -1.41 3.09
CA TRP A 103 2.36 -0.69 2.04
C TRP A 103 3.34 -1.57 1.25
N SER A 104 2.99 -2.83 1.12
CA SER A 104 3.80 -3.81 0.39
C SER A 104 3.39 -3.90 -1.09
N PRO A 105 4.36 -4.03 -2.01
CA PRO A 105 4.09 -4.30 -3.42
C PRO A 105 3.46 -5.68 -3.66
N LEU A 106 3.49 -6.58 -2.67
CA LEU A 106 2.83 -7.88 -2.77
C LEU A 106 1.30 -7.77 -2.87
N THR A 107 0.72 -6.59 -2.62
CA THR A 107 -0.70 -6.31 -2.95
C THR A 107 -1.00 -6.47 -4.44
N LEU A 108 0.01 -6.47 -5.31
CA LEU A 108 -0.16 -6.79 -6.72
C LEU A 108 -0.72 -8.20 -6.96
N MET A 109 -0.60 -9.14 -6.01
CA MET A 109 -1.28 -10.45 -6.09
C MET A 109 -2.81 -10.33 -6.22
N ASN A 110 -3.38 -9.19 -5.83
CA ASN A 110 -4.81 -8.92 -6.02
C ASN A 110 -5.21 -8.93 -7.50
N SER A 111 -4.28 -8.62 -8.41
CA SER A 111 -4.48 -8.70 -9.87
C SER A 111 -4.80 -10.12 -10.35
N GLU A 112 -4.44 -11.13 -9.56
CA GLU A 112 -4.65 -12.55 -9.85
C GLU A 112 -5.71 -13.19 -8.92
N GLY A 113 -6.54 -12.35 -8.29
CA GLY A 113 -7.63 -12.80 -7.42
C GLY A 113 -7.20 -13.28 -6.03
N VAL A 114 -5.92 -13.17 -5.69
CA VAL A 114 -5.43 -13.43 -4.34
C VAL A 114 -5.62 -12.16 -3.51
N VAL A 115 -6.79 -12.03 -2.89
CA VAL A 115 -7.13 -10.86 -2.09
C VAL A 115 -6.35 -10.88 -0.78
N THR A 116 -5.50 -9.89 -0.61
CA THR A 116 -4.68 -9.69 0.58
C THR A 116 -5.10 -8.40 1.27
N SER A 117 -5.37 -8.48 2.56
CA SER A 117 -5.56 -7.34 3.43
C SER A 117 -4.44 -7.33 4.45
N PHE A 118 -3.50 -6.42 4.31
CA PHE A 118 -2.32 -6.33 5.17
C PHE A 118 -2.56 -5.37 6.34
N MET A 119 -3.66 -5.54 7.04
CA MET A 119 -3.96 -4.73 8.23
C MET A 119 -3.65 -5.50 9.51
N GLY A 120 -2.48 -5.18 10.08
CA GLY A 120 -2.13 -5.38 11.47
C GLY A 120 -2.36 -6.77 12.08
N GLY A 121 -1.43 -7.72 11.90
CA GLY A 121 -1.40 -8.98 12.65
C GLY A 121 -2.44 -10.01 12.24
N GLY A 122 -3.09 -9.83 11.10
CA GLY A 122 -4.07 -10.76 10.57
C GLY A 122 -3.44 -11.99 9.89
N ALA A 123 -4.26 -12.98 9.56
CA ALA A 123 -3.81 -14.20 8.87
C ALA A 123 -3.14 -13.89 7.52
N SER A 124 -3.51 -12.80 6.86
CA SER A 124 -2.90 -12.35 5.62
C SER A 124 -1.44 -11.91 5.78
N GLU A 125 -1.06 -11.29 6.90
CA GLU A 125 0.36 -10.99 7.18
C GLU A 125 1.19 -12.24 7.44
N GLN A 126 0.52 -13.34 7.83
CA GLN A 126 1.14 -14.64 8.04
C GLN A 126 1.19 -15.51 6.78
N GLY A 127 0.76 -14.96 5.63
CA GLY A 127 0.79 -15.66 4.35
C GLY A 127 -0.44 -16.52 4.06
N TYR A 128 -1.58 -16.25 4.69
CA TYR A 128 -2.83 -16.99 4.46
C TYR A 128 -3.92 -16.11 3.86
N TYR A 129 -4.75 -16.72 3.02
CA TYR A 129 -5.94 -16.11 2.45
C TYR A 129 -7.08 -17.13 2.34
N VAL A 130 -8.30 -16.65 2.10
CA VAL A 130 -9.47 -17.51 1.91
C VAL A 130 -9.88 -17.47 0.45
N ASP A 131 -9.99 -18.67 -0.16
CA ASP A 131 -10.52 -18.87 -1.50
C ASP A 131 -11.62 -19.90 -1.46
N ASN A 132 -12.82 -19.52 -1.90
CA ASN A 132 -14.02 -20.37 -1.90
C ASN A 132 -14.28 -21.08 -0.53
N GLY A 133 -14.09 -20.34 0.57
CA GLY A 133 -14.29 -20.83 1.93
C GLY A 133 -13.18 -21.76 2.46
N LYS A 134 -12.08 -21.91 1.72
CA LYS A 134 -10.90 -22.69 2.13
C LYS A 134 -9.72 -21.77 2.42
N VAL A 135 -9.02 -22.04 3.52
CA VAL A 135 -7.74 -21.36 3.84
C VAL A 135 -6.66 -21.92 2.94
N LYS A 136 -5.96 -21.02 2.26
CA LYS A 136 -4.81 -21.30 1.40
C LYS A 136 -3.60 -20.48 1.86
N SER A 137 -2.40 -20.90 1.47
CA SER A 137 -1.16 -20.17 1.70
C SER A 137 -0.73 -19.42 0.44
N TYR A 138 -0.30 -18.16 0.59
CA TYR A 138 0.32 -17.41 -0.51
C TYR A 138 1.65 -18.00 -0.93
N TYR A 139 2.41 -18.54 0.02
CA TYR A 139 3.78 -19.02 -0.22
C TYR A 139 3.88 -20.09 -1.31
N THR A 140 2.78 -20.75 -1.61
CA THR A 140 2.68 -21.77 -2.65
C THR A 140 1.81 -21.35 -3.82
N SER A 141 1.44 -20.06 -3.92
CA SER A 141 0.59 -19.56 -5.01
C SER A 141 1.42 -19.11 -6.21
N ASP A 142 0.88 -19.31 -7.40
CA ASP A 142 1.45 -18.75 -8.63
C ASP A 142 1.45 -17.23 -8.58
N ALA A 143 0.43 -16.61 -8.00
CA ALA A 143 0.34 -15.17 -7.84
C ALA A 143 1.55 -14.57 -7.08
N LEU A 144 2.03 -15.21 -6.01
CA LEU A 144 3.25 -14.74 -5.34
C LEU A 144 4.48 -14.89 -6.23
N LYS A 145 4.60 -16.03 -6.93
CA LYS A 145 5.71 -16.27 -7.86
C LYS A 145 5.75 -15.20 -8.95
N ASP A 146 4.61 -14.90 -9.54
CA ASP A 146 4.49 -13.92 -10.62
C ASP A 146 4.82 -12.50 -10.15
N VAL A 147 4.31 -12.08 -8.99
CA VAL A 147 4.66 -10.77 -8.40
C VAL A 147 6.15 -10.69 -8.07
N VAL A 148 6.73 -11.73 -7.47
CA VAL A 148 8.17 -11.74 -7.15
C VAL A 148 9.02 -11.71 -8.43
N SER A 149 8.63 -12.43 -9.49
CA SER A 149 9.30 -12.39 -10.79
C SER A 149 9.23 -11.00 -11.41
N TYR A 150 8.06 -10.38 -11.40
CA TYR A 150 7.87 -9.01 -11.90
C TYR A 150 8.72 -7.99 -11.14
N LEU A 151 8.70 -8.03 -9.80
CA LEU A 151 9.53 -7.13 -8.99
C LEU A 151 11.03 -7.36 -9.21
N HIS A 152 11.44 -8.61 -9.41
CA HIS A 152 12.84 -8.95 -9.75
C HIS A 152 13.23 -8.32 -11.11
N GLU A 153 12.37 -8.42 -12.11
CA GLU A 153 12.61 -7.82 -13.42
C GLU A 153 12.71 -6.30 -13.34
N LEU A 154 11.80 -5.63 -12.62
CA LEU A 154 11.86 -4.20 -12.39
C LEU A 154 13.16 -3.79 -11.67
N MET A 155 13.60 -4.58 -10.69
CA MET A 155 14.87 -4.33 -9.97
C MET A 155 16.09 -4.54 -10.89
N ALA A 156 16.09 -5.59 -11.71
CA ALA A 156 17.15 -5.86 -12.67
C ALA A 156 17.33 -4.73 -13.68
N GLN A 157 16.23 -4.10 -14.08
CA GLN A 157 16.22 -2.93 -14.96
C GLN A 157 16.56 -1.61 -14.25
N GLY A 158 16.72 -1.64 -12.91
CA GLY A 158 16.98 -0.46 -12.08
C GLY A 158 15.77 0.47 -11.98
N LEU A 159 14.56 -0.07 -12.10
CA LEU A 159 13.30 0.65 -11.89
C LEU A 159 12.88 0.65 -10.41
N ILE A 160 13.42 -0.29 -9.63
CA ILE A 160 13.35 -0.34 -8.17
C ILE A 160 14.77 -0.24 -7.62
N PRO A 161 15.02 0.55 -6.57
CA PRO A 161 16.36 0.67 -5.95
C PRO A 161 16.88 -0.69 -5.45
N LYS A 162 18.16 -0.96 -5.68
CA LYS A 162 18.79 -2.22 -5.25
C LYS A 162 18.91 -2.37 -3.74
N ASP A 163 18.92 -1.27 -3.01
CA ASP A 163 19.04 -1.21 -1.55
C ASP A 163 17.72 -1.50 -0.81
N VAL A 164 16.62 -1.73 -1.53
CA VAL A 164 15.29 -1.97 -0.94
C VAL A 164 15.25 -3.10 0.10
N LEU A 165 16.16 -4.08 -0.01
CA LEU A 165 16.24 -5.21 0.91
C LEU A 165 17.10 -4.93 2.15
N THR A 166 17.84 -3.83 2.19
CA THR A 166 18.82 -3.54 3.24
C THR A 166 18.64 -2.20 3.92
N ARG A 167 17.91 -1.26 3.30
CA ARG A 167 17.66 0.07 3.86
C ARG A 167 16.58 0.03 4.94
N ASP A 168 16.66 0.98 5.85
CA ASP A 168 15.66 1.22 6.88
C ASP A 168 14.57 2.24 6.44
N ASP A 169 13.57 2.42 7.29
CA ASP A 169 12.48 3.37 7.06
C ASP A 169 12.95 4.83 6.95
N SER A 170 14.01 5.22 7.64
CA SER A 170 14.56 6.58 7.58
C SER A 170 15.18 6.85 6.22
N GLN A 171 15.92 5.88 5.69
CA GLN A 171 16.53 5.94 4.36
C GLN A 171 15.45 5.95 3.27
N TYR A 172 14.43 5.10 3.39
CA TYR A 172 13.28 5.12 2.49
C TYR A 172 12.59 6.48 2.47
N THR A 173 12.27 7.04 3.64
CA THR A 173 11.59 8.32 3.76
C THR A 173 12.44 9.46 3.19
N ALA A 174 13.74 9.46 3.46
CA ALA A 174 14.66 10.45 2.91
C ALA A 174 14.71 10.41 1.37
N GLN A 175 14.64 9.24 0.77
CA GLN A 175 14.56 9.09 -0.68
C GLN A 175 13.21 9.55 -1.25
N THR A 176 12.10 9.21 -0.56
CA THR A 176 10.74 9.49 -1.03
C THR A 176 10.39 10.98 -0.95
N VAL A 177 10.68 11.62 0.19
CA VAL A 177 10.38 13.04 0.43
C VAL A 177 11.49 13.95 -0.14
N SER A 178 12.74 13.45 -0.21
CA SER A 178 13.91 14.19 -0.70
C SER A 178 14.10 15.54 0.01
N ASP A 179 14.19 16.62 -0.74
CA ASP A 179 14.31 18.00 -0.24
C ASP A 179 12.94 18.64 0.08
N GLY A 180 11.86 17.91 -0.10
CA GLY A 180 10.46 18.38 0.06
C GLY A 180 10.03 19.42 -0.98
N LYS A 181 10.79 19.63 -2.05
CA LYS A 181 10.51 20.61 -3.11
C LYS A 181 10.45 19.97 -4.48
N THR A 182 11.38 19.04 -4.76
CA THR A 182 11.50 18.36 -6.04
C THR A 182 11.14 16.89 -5.87
N ALA A 183 10.08 16.44 -6.54
CA ALA A 183 9.71 15.03 -6.52
C ALA A 183 10.79 14.19 -7.20
N ARG A 184 11.21 13.11 -6.54
CA ARG A 184 12.18 12.14 -7.07
C ARG A 184 11.59 10.75 -7.25
N THR A 185 10.44 10.49 -6.68
CA THR A 185 9.76 9.19 -6.72
C THR A 185 8.61 9.22 -7.70
N GLY A 186 8.56 8.25 -8.61
CA GLY A 186 7.47 8.09 -9.57
C GLY A 186 6.27 7.36 -8.98
N VAL A 187 6.51 6.19 -8.40
CA VAL A 187 5.50 5.30 -7.80
C VAL A 187 5.93 4.86 -6.41
N SER A 188 5.01 4.81 -5.47
CA SER A 188 5.21 4.16 -4.16
C SER A 188 3.92 3.58 -3.59
N PHE A 189 4.03 2.94 -2.42
CA PHE A 189 2.92 2.37 -1.67
C PHE A 189 2.83 3.06 -0.32
N GLY A 190 1.63 3.46 0.10
CA GLY A 190 1.47 4.18 1.36
C GLY A 190 0.03 4.25 1.83
N TRP A 191 -0.17 4.99 2.93
CA TRP A 191 -1.47 5.25 3.52
C TRP A 191 -2.24 6.35 2.79
N SER A 192 -1.58 7.47 2.56
CA SER A 192 -2.08 8.59 1.78
C SER A 192 -0.91 9.31 1.12
N ASN A 193 -1.18 10.01 0.01
CA ASN A 193 -0.18 10.78 -0.71
C ASN A 193 0.52 11.83 0.18
N TYR A 194 -0.22 12.53 1.04
CA TYR A 194 0.39 13.50 1.95
C TYR A 194 1.23 12.87 3.06
N ALA A 195 0.83 11.69 3.56
CA ALA A 195 1.64 10.96 4.55
C ALA A 195 2.92 10.42 3.92
N GLU A 196 2.88 10.06 2.64
CA GLU A 196 4.00 9.47 1.92
C GLU A 196 4.99 10.53 1.42
N TYR A 197 4.50 11.61 0.81
CA TYR A 197 5.33 12.60 0.11
C TYR A 197 5.39 13.98 0.81
N GLY A 198 4.66 14.15 1.91
CA GLY A 198 4.53 15.43 2.60
C GLY A 198 3.59 16.42 1.90
N ASN A 199 3.27 17.51 2.60
CA ASN A 199 2.27 18.47 2.13
C ASN A 199 2.69 19.23 0.85
N ALA A 200 3.98 19.40 0.61
CA ALA A 200 4.46 20.16 -0.54
C ALA A 200 4.42 19.38 -1.87
N LEU A 201 4.57 18.05 -1.79
CA LEU A 201 4.63 17.19 -2.97
C LEU A 201 3.38 16.32 -3.14
N GLY A 202 2.58 16.15 -2.10
CA GLY A 202 1.44 15.23 -2.10
C GLY A 202 0.46 15.48 -3.23
N ASP A 203 0.20 16.73 -3.61
CA ASP A 203 -0.71 17.10 -4.70
C ASP A 203 -0.26 16.61 -6.08
N GLN A 204 1.02 16.26 -6.25
CA GLN A 204 1.53 15.71 -7.50
C GLN A 204 1.13 14.24 -7.71
N TYR A 205 0.67 13.56 -6.65
CA TYR A 205 0.41 12.13 -6.66
C TYR A 205 -1.07 11.80 -6.55
N VAL A 206 -1.48 10.84 -7.36
CA VAL A 206 -2.82 10.27 -7.32
C VAL A 206 -2.77 8.80 -6.99
N THR A 207 -3.85 8.28 -6.43
CA THR A 207 -3.99 6.83 -6.23
C THR A 207 -4.12 6.14 -7.57
N LEU A 208 -3.29 5.14 -7.80
CA LEU A 208 -3.39 4.27 -8.96
C LEU A 208 -4.48 3.22 -8.71
N PRO A 209 -5.45 3.06 -9.61
CA PRO A 209 -6.41 1.97 -9.53
C PRO A 209 -5.71 0.60 -9.52
N PRO A 210 -6.37 -0.45 -9.00
CA PRO A 210 -5.83 -1.80 -9.10
C PRO A 210 -5.50 -2.16 -10.54
N LEU A 211 -4.26 -2.62 -10.75
CA LEU A 211 -3.80 -3.04 -12.08
C LEU A 211 -4.31 -4.44 -12.40
N LYS A 212 -4.47 -4.72 -13.68
CA LYS A 212 -4.57 -6.09 -14.20
C LYS A 212 -3.16 -6.62 -14.46
N LYS A 213 -2.97 -7.93 -14.36
CA LYS A 213 -1.72 -8.56 -14.77
C LYS A 213 -1.55 -8.46 -16.29
N ASP A 214 -2.60 -8.81 -17.02
CA ASP A 214 -2.63 -8.81 -18.48
C ASP A 214 -3.70 -7.83 -19.01
N ALA A 215 -3.57 -7.42 -20.28
CA ALA A 215 -4.47 -6.51 -20.97
C ALA A 215 -5.86 -7.11 -21.23
#